data_187d5dbf54ad63b4ab42636e38cdbaf1
#
_entry.id   187d5dbf54ad63b4ab42636e38cdbaf1
#
_cell.length_a   1.000
_cell.length_b   1.000
_cell.length_c   1.000
_cell.angle_alpha   90.00
_cell.angle_beta   90.00
_cell.angle_gamma   90.00
#
_symmetry.space_group_name_H-M   'P 1'
#
loop_
_entity.id
_entity.type
_entity.pdbx_description
1 polymer ?
#
loop_
_entity_poly.entity_id
_entity_poly.type
_entity_poly.pdbx_seq_one_letter_code
_entity_poly.pdbx_strand_id
1 'polypeptide(L)'
;MKKIINKKSETFLEKYLNNASPTGFEWEGQKVWLDYLKPYIDDHYVDNYGTAVGVINPNAEYKVVIEAHADEISWFVHYITKEGFIYVCRNGGSDHLIAPSMRVNIHTKKGIVKAVFGWPAIHTRHEKEETPSMKNIFLDCGVDSKEAVEALGVHVGCVVTFQDEFMIMQGNKYVGRALDNRIGGFMIAEVTRLLHENKVKLPYSLHVVNAVQEEIGLRGAQMIAQRIQPHLAIVTDVCHDTGSPMMNKIQQGDTVSGKGPVLTYGPAVQNNVLNMIIENAENAKIPYQRAAVSRSTGTDTDAFAYSNDGVPSALISLPLRYMHTTVEMAHKDDVENCIRLIYETLLNVQSGQGFKYF
;
A
#
# COMPACT_ATOMS: atom_id res chain seq x y z
N MET A 1 -8.18 14.70 22.33
CA MET A 1 -7.00 13.79 22.33
C MET A 1 -5.79 14.48 21.75
N LYS A 2 -4.57 14.12 22.21
CA LYS A 2 -3.34 14.58 21.53
C LYS A 2 -3.33 14.07 20.09
N LYS A 3 -2.95 14.91 19.13
CA LYS A 3 -2.77 14.53 17.73
C LYS A 3 -1.71 13.42 17.62
N ILE A 4 -2.03 12.33 16.95
CA ILE A 4 -1.14 11.16 16.83
C ILE A 4 -0.02 11.44 15.85
N ILE A 5 -0.39 11.92 14.65
CA ILE A 5 0.57 12.25 13.59
C ILE A 5 1.22 13.59 13.92
N ASN A 6 2.51 13.56 14.18
CA ASN A 6 3.33 14.74 14.49
C ASN A 6 4.27 15.06 13.31
N LYS A 7 5.10 16.12 13.45
CA LYS A 7 6.02 16.52 12.39
C LYS A 7 7.03 15.42 12.00
N LYS A 8 7.51 14.62 12.96
CA LYS A 8 8.42 13.49 12.68
C LYS A 8 7.70 12.43 11.85
N SER A 9 6.44 12.14 12.18
CA SER A 9 5.59 11.23 11.42
C SER A 9 5.41 11.70 9.97
N GLU A 10 5.04 12.98 9.76
CA GLU A 10 4.85 13.54 8.41
C GLU A 10 6.16 13.57 7.60
N THR A 11 7.30 13.86 8.25
CA THR A 11 8.62 13.79 7.58
C THR A 11 8.96 12.36 7.14
N PHE A 12 8.64 11.37 7.98
CA PHE A 12 8.81 9.96 7.60
C PHE A 12 7.89 9.59 6.43
N LEU A 13 6.60 9.95 6.51
CA LEU A 13 5.64 9.68 5.44
C LEU A 13 6.10 10.27 4.10
N GLU A 14 6.50 11.54 4.09
CA GLU A 14 7.01 12.22 2.90
C GLU A 14 8.23 11.50 2.31
N LYS A 15 9.23 11.16 3.15
CA LYS A 15 10.42 10.41 2.71
C LYS A 15 10.06 9.04 2.17
N TYR A 16 9.12 8.35 2.81
CA TYR A 16 8.69 7.00 2.45
C TYR A 16 7.94 7.00 1.12
N LEU A 17 6.98 7.90 0.91
CA LEU A 17 6.20 8.00 -0.33
C LEU A 17 7.02 8.52 -1.52
N ASN A 18 7.94 9.46 -1.30
CA ASN A 18 8.80 9.99 -2.36
C ASN A 18 9.93 9.04 -2.78
N ASN A 19 10.16 7.98 -2.00
CA ASN A 19 11.04 6.89 -2.41
C ASN A 19 10.27 5.90 -3.28
N ALA A 20 10.80 5.51 -4.43
CA ALA A 20 10.16 4.51 -5.29
C ALA A 20 10.23 3.11 -4.65
N SER A 21 9.13 2.37 -4.77
CA SER A 21 8.98 1.00 -4.26
C SER A 21 8.19 0.13 -5.24
N PRO A 22 8.58 0.08 -6.53
CA PRO A 22 7.80 -0.64 -7.52
C PRO A 22 7.81 -2.14 -7.24
N THR A 23 6.69 -2.80 -7.48
CA THR A 23 6.49 -4.23 -7.25
C THR A 23 7.67 -5.08 -7.73
N GLY A 24 8.25 -5.88 -6.85
CA GLY A 24 9.45 -6.69 -7.07
C GLY A 24 10.78 -5.93 -6.91
N PHE A 25 10.75 -4.65 -6.55
CA PHE A 25 11.91 -3.77 -6.36
C PHE A 25 11.74 -2.85 -5.14
N GLU A 26 11.17 -3.36 -4.06
CA GLU A 26 10.73 -2.59 -2.89
C GLU A 26 11.86 -2.25 -1.90
N TRP A 27 13.05 -2.80 -2.09
CA TRP A 27 14.13 -2.78 -1.07
C TRP A 27 14.54 -1.39 -0.58
N GLU A 28 14.52 -0.36 -1.43
CA GLU A 28 14.87 0.98 -0.98
C GLU A 28 13.76 1.59 -0.10
N GLY A 29 12.49 1.37 -0.45
CA GLY A 29 11.34 1.72 0.38
C GLY A 29 11.35 0.98 1.72
N GLN A 30 11.65 -0.31 1.70
CA GLN A 30 11.76 -1.15 2.91
C GLN A 30 12.88 -0.68 3.85
N LYS A 31 14.02 -0.23 3.33
CA LYS A 31 15.07 0.38 4.16
C LYS A 31 14.57 1.64 4.88
N VAL A 32 13.90 2.54 4.14
CA VAL A 32 13.32 3.76 4.72
C VAL A 32 12.34 3.43 5.84
N TRP A 33 11.48 2.42 5.61
CA TRP A 33 10.49 1.97 6.58
C TRP A 33 11.13 1.33 7.81
N LEU A 34 12.08 0.40 7.64
CA LEU A 34 12.79 -0.25 8.75
C LEU A 34 13.62 0.75 9.57
N ASP A 35 14.27 1.71 8.94
CA ASP A 35 15.06 2.71 9.66
C ASP A 35 14.18 3.59 10.56
N TYR A 36 12.93 3.83 10.17
CA TYR A 36 11.96 4.49 11.05
C TYR A 36 11.48 3.58 12.17
N LEU A 37 11.27 2.29 11.89
CA LEU A 37 10.67 1.33 12.81
C LEU A 37 11.64 0.84 13.89
N LYS A 38 12.92 0.63 13.55
CA LYS A 38 13.97 0.05 14.42
C LYS A 38 14.00 0.57 15.86
N PRO A 39 13.83 1.89 16.13
CA PRO A 39 13.86 2.38 17.52
C PRO A 39 12.69 1.91 18.39
N TYR A 40 11.66 1.30 17.82
CA TYR A 40 10.39 0.98 18.48
C TYR A 40 10.09 -0.51 18.58
N ILE A 41 11.01 -1.36 18.12
CA ILE A 41 10.86 -2.82 18.08
C ILE A 41 12.01 -3.53 18.80
N ASP A 42 11.79 -4.78 19.18
CA ASP A 42 12.81 -5.59 19.87
C ASP A 42 13.70 -6.36 18.90
N ASP A 43 13.15 -6.78 17.72
CA ASP A 43 13.87 -7.53 16.68
C ASP A 43 13.29 -7.22 15.30
N HIS A 44 14.01 -7.57 14.23
CA HIS A 44 13.55 -7.44 12.85
C HIS A 44 14.26 -8.41 11.91
N TYR A 45 13.59 -8.74 10.81
CA TYR A 45 14.18 -9.49 9.71
C TYR A 45 13.57 -9.07 8.37
N VAL A 46 14.23 -9.47 7.31
CA VAL A 46 13.73 -9.34 5.93
C VAL A 46 13.78 -10.73 5.30
N ASP A 47 12.75 -11.12 4.57
CA ASP A 47 12.74 -12.39 3.86
C ASP A 47 13.51 -12.31 2.53
N ASN A 48 13.55 -13.43 1.80
CA ASN A 48 14.31 -13.52 0.56
C ASN A 48 13.73 -12.67 -0.59
N TYR A 49 12.47 -12.26 -0.50
CA TYR A 49 11.81 -11.41 -1.49
C TYR A 49 11.67 -9.96 -1.07
N GLY A 50 12.08 -9.62 0.17
CA GLY A 50 12.12 -8.26 0.64
C GLY A 50 11.01 -7.85 1.60
N THR A 51 10.08 -8.75 1.98
CA THR A 51 9.11 -8.47 3.04
C THR A 51 9.84 -8.15 4.33
N ALA A 52 9.63 -6.95 4.86
CA ALA A 52 10.24 -6.49 6.08
C ALA A 52 9.32 -6.71 7.28
N VAL A 53 9.86 -7.22 8.37
CA VAL A 53 9.12 -7.55 9.59
C VAL A 53 9.84 -6.96 10.81
N GLY A 54 9.12 -6.13 11.56
CA GLY A 54 9.51 -5.75 12.92
C GLY A 54 8.80 -6.63 13.95
N VAL A 55 9.45 -6.93 15.06
CA VAL A 55 8.90 -7.82 16.08
C VAL A 55 8.97 -7.14 17.46
N ILE A 56 7.86 -7.18 18.20
CA ILE A 56 7.78 -6.80 19.61
C ILE A 56 7.46 -8.05 20.43
N ASN A 57 8.15 -8.25 21.55
CA ASN A 57 8.03 -9.41 22.42
C ASN A 57 8.25 -10.76 21.68
N PRO A 58 9.43 -10.99 21.06
CA PRO A 58 9.69 -12.12 20.17
C PRO A 58 9.58 -13.50 20.85
N ASN A 59 9.66 -13.56 22.17
CA ASN A 59 9.66 -14.81 22.94
C ASN A 59 8.26 -15.32 23.30
N ALA A 60 7.18 -14.55 23.02
CA ALA A 60 5.83 -15.00 23.29
C ALA A 60 5.35 -15.98 22.20
N GLU A 61 4.67 -17.05 22.64
CA GLU A 61 4.19 -18.11 21.74
C GLU A 61 2.99 -17.65 20.89
N TYR A 62 2.07 -16.88 21.46
CA TYR A 62 0.92 -16.36 20.73
C TYR A 62 1.36 -15.22 19.82
N LYS A 63 1.13 -15.36 18.52
CA LYS A 63 1.61 -14.43 17.50
C LYS A 63 0.47 -13.67 16.86
N VAL A 64 0.59 -12.34 16.87
CA VAL A 64 -0.34 -11.41 16.20
C VAL A 64 0.40 -10.70 15.10
N VAL A 65 -0.23 -10.57 13.94
CA VAL A 65 0.28 -9.80 12.81
C VAL A 65 -0.55 -8.53 12.64
N ILE A 66 0.11 -7.39 12.45
CA ILE A 66 -0.44 -6.22 11.75
C ILE A 66 0.32 -6.07 10.43
N GLU A 67 -0.40 -5.83 9.35
CA GLU A 67 0.18 -5.91 8.03
C GLU A 67 -0.34 -4.81 7.09
N ALA A 68 0.54 -4.39 6.17
CA ALA A 68 0.25 -3.57 4.99
C ALA A 68 1.27 -3.89 3.90
N HIS A 69 0.99 -3.54 2.63
CA HIS A 69 1.96 -3.78 1.58
C HIS A 69 2.84 -2.57 1.26
N ALA A 70 4.07 -2.87 0.82
CA ALA A 70 5.13 -1.91 0.58
C ALA A 70 5.27 -1.52 -0.88
N ASP A 71 4.72 -2.31 -1.79
CA ASP A 71 4.86 -2.11 -3.21
C ASP A 71 3.89 -1.09 -3.78
N GLU A 72 4.21 -0.63 -4.96
CA GLU A 72 3.41 0.28 -5.78
C GLU A 72 3.37 -0.20 -7.22
N ILE A 73 2.25 0.05 -7.90
CA ILE A 73 2.11 -0.18 -9.34
C ILE A 73 3.16 0.58 -10.14
N SER A 74 3.60 0.00 -11.24
CA SER A 74 4.68 0.55 -12.07
C SER A 74 4.63 -0.03 -13.48
N TRP A 75 5.71 0.16 -14.23
CA TRP A 75 5.88 -0.37 -15.58
C TRP A 75 7.24 -1.02 -15.71
N PHE A 76 7.39 -1.93 -16.69
CA PHE A 76 8.70 -2.40 -17.15
C PHE A 76 8.98 -1.87 -18.54
N VAL A 77 10.24 -1.52 -18.82
CA VAL A 77 10.75 -1.40 -20.17
C VAL A 77 10.60 -2.75 -20.86
N HIS A 78 9.82 -2.80 -21.94
CA HIS A 78 9.51 -4.03 -22.67
C HIS A 78 10.22 -4.12 -24.02
N TYR A 79 10.29 -3.00 -24.77
CA TYR A 79 10.92 -2.96 -26.07
C TYR A 79 11.50 -1.56 -26.34
N ILE A 80 12.66 -1.48 -26.99
CA ILE A 80 13.31 -0.23 -27.40
C ILE A 80 13.41 -0.22 -28.92
N THR A 81 12.83 0.81 -29.57
CA THR A 81 12.87 0.96 -31.04
C THR A 81 14.24 1.44 -31.52
N LYS A 82 14.51 1.34 -32.82
CA LYS A 82 15.74 1.85 -33.41
C LYS A 82 15.89 3.37 -33.23
N GLU A 83 14.78 4.07 -33.21
CA GLU A 83 14.68 5.53 -33.06
C GLU A 83 14.77 6.00 -31.59
N GLY A 84 14.91 5.08 -30.61
CA GLY A 84 15.07 5.39 -29.19
C GLY A 84 13.78 5.48 -28.40
N PHE A 85 12.61 5.20 -28.98
CA PHE A 85 11.37 5.11 -28.22
C PHE A 85 11.26 3.80 -27.45
N ILE A 86 10.62 3.86 -26.29
CA ILE A 86 10.57 2.73 -25.33
C ILE A 86 9.12 2.32 -25.09
N TYR A 87 8.75 1.10 -25.47
CA TYR A 87 7.47 0.50 -25.12
C TYR A 87 7.55 -0.18 -23.77
N VAL A 88 6.46 -0.15 -23.04
CA VAL A 88 6.37 -0.67 -21.65
C VAL A 88 5.33 -1.78 -21.53
N CYS A 89 5.46 -2.60 -20.51
CA CYS A 89 4.39 -3.48 -20.00
C CYS A 89 4.07 -3.14 -18.54
N ARG A 90 2.85 -3.50 -18.11
CA ARG A 90 2.39 -3.23 -16.75
C ARG A 90 3.15 -4.06 -15.72
N ASN A 91 3.35 -3.47 -14.57
CA ASN A 91 3.74 -4.14 -13.34
C ASN A 91 2.70 -3.78 -12.28
N GLY A 92 1.79 -4.71 -11.98
CA GLY A 92 0.56 -4.43 -11.23
C GLY A 92 -0.54 -3.73 -12.05
N GLY A 93 -1.43 -3.04 -11.36
CA GLY A 93 -2.63 -2.40 -11.93
C GLY A 93 -2.43 -1.06 -12.64
N SER A 94 -1.25 -0.76 -13.19
CA SER A 94 -0.96 0.53 -13.83
C SER A 94 -1.92 0.87 -14.97
N ASP A 95 -2.47 2.09 -14.94
CA ASP A 95 -3.47 2.55 -15.91
C ASP A 95 -2.83 3.24 -17.12
N HIS A 96 -2.98 2.63 -18.30
CA HIS A 96 -2.49 3.17 -19.55
C HIS A 96 -3.27 4.40 -20.06
N LEU A 97 -4.49 4.63 -19.55
CA LEU A 97 -5.30 5.78 -19.96
C LEU A 97 -4.77 7.10 -19.40
N ILE A 98 -4.15 7.06 -18.22
CA ILE A 98 -3.56 8.25 -17.59
C ILE A 98 -2.06 8.42 -17.91
N ALA A 99 -1.43 7.44 -18.56
CA ALA A 99 0.00 7.48 -18.85
C ALA A 99 0.42 8.62 -19.81
N PRO A 100 -0.31 8.94 -20.90
CA PRO A 100 0.07 10.00 -21.83
C PRO A 100 0.31 11.34 -21.12
N SER A 101 1.42 12.00 -21.52
CA SER A 101 1.88 13.31 -20.98
C SER A 101 2.43 13.26 -19.54
N MET A 102 2.57 12.10 -18.94
CA MET A 102 3.16 11.96 -17.61
C MET A 102 4.69 11.90 -17.67
N ARG A 103 5.35 12.47 -16.66
CA ARG A 103 6.79 12.34 -16.44
C ARG A 103 7.06 11.08 -15.64
N VAL A 104 8.16 10.40 -15.98
CA VAL A 104 8.55 9.14 -15.34
C VAL A 104 10.04 9.09 -15.02
N ASN A 105 10.37 8.19 -14.11
CA ASN A 105 11.71 7.79 -13.75
C ASN A 105 11.93 6.35 -14.23
N ILE A 106 12.92 6.13 -15.09
CA ILE A 106 13.41 4.78 -15.43
C ILE A 106 14.56 4.47 -14.49
N HIS A 107 14.41 3.41 -13.68
CA HIS A 107 15.40 3.00 -12.68
C HIS A 107 16.44 2.10 -13.36
N THR A 108 17.69 2.52 -13.37
CA THR A 108 18.82 1.78 -13.94
C THR A 108 19.94 1.57 -12.92
N LYS A 109 20.86 0.67 -13.20
CA LYS A 109 22.06 0.50 -12.37
C LYS A 109 22.99 1.73 -12.37
N LYS A 110 22.87 2.60 -13.37
CA LYS A 110 23.63 3.86 -13.48
C LYS A 110 22.94 5.04 -12.78
N GLY A 111 21.74 4.85 -12.25
CA GLY A 111 20.90 5.87 -11.64
C GLY A 111 19.56 6.03 -12.36
N ILE A 112 18.86 7.11 -12.06
CA ILE A 112 17.54 7.42 -12.62
C ILE A 112 17.69 8.14 -13.95
N VAL A 113 17.06 7.61 -15.00
CA VAL A 113 16.90 8.27 -16.30
C VAL A 113 15.51 8.89 -16.34
N LYS A 114 15.44 10.20 -16.59
CA LYS A 114 14.17 10.92 -16.76
C LYS A 114 13.61 10.66 -18.14
N ALA A 115 12.29 10.40 -18.20
CA ALA A 115 11.58 10.20 -19.46
C ALA A 115 10.14 10.73 -19.34
N VAL A 116 9.45 10.75 -20.45
CA VAL A 116 8.05 11.15 -20.56
C VAL A 116 7.25 10.12 -21.34
N PHE A 117 6.00 9.89 -20.98
CA PHE A 117 5.06 9.25 -21.88
C PHE A 117 4.65 10.24 -22.97
N GLY A 118 5.13 10.00 -24.20
CA GLY A 118 4.77 10.80 -25.36
C GLY A 118 3.33 10.57 -25.79
N TRP A 119 2.72 11.58 -26.41
CA TRP A 119 1.42 11.47 -27.06
C TRP A 119 1.30 12.47 -28.20
N PRO A 120 0.67 12.12 -29.35
CA PRO A 120 0.50 13.03 -30.45
C PRO A 120 -0.23 14.32 -30.05
N ALA A 121 0.23 15.47 -30.58
CA ALA A 121 -0.43 16.74 -30.36
C ALA A 121 -1.86 16.73 -30.91
N ILE A 122 -2.78 17.48 -30.27
CA ILE A 122 -4.19 17.53 -30.69
C ILE A 122 -4.36 17.89 -32.18
N HIS A 123 -3.51 18.73 -32.71
CA HIS A 123 -3.54 19.18 -34.12
C HIS A 123 -3.12 18.11 -35.13
N THR A 124 -2.45 17.05 -34.68
CA THR A 124 -1.95 15.96 -35.54
C THR A 124 -2.76 14.68 -35.40
N ARG A 125 -3.76 14.68 -34.50
CA ARG A 125 -4.69 13.56 -34.28
C ARG A 125 -5.74 13.57 -35.42
N HIS A 126 -6.08 12.39 -35.93
CA HIS A 126 -7.14 12.21 -36.91
C HIS A 126 -8.52 12.19 -36.24
N GLU A 127 -9.62 12.35 -37.02
CA GLU A 127 -11.02 12.37 -36.54
C GLU A 127 -11.42 11.13 -35.73
N LYS A 128 -10.76 9.98 -35.94
CA LYS A 128 -10.85 8.81 -35.05
C LYS A 128 -9.65 8.83 -34.10
N GLU A 129 -9.82 9.49 -32.96
CA GLU A 129 -8.76 9.49 -31.95
C GLU A 129 -8.47 8.07 -31.46
N GLU A 130 -7.20 7.68 -31.55
CA GLU A 130 -6.74 6.45 -30.90
C GLU A 130 -6.78 6.65 -29.38
N THR A 131 -7.49 5.78 -28.70
CA THR A 131 -7.47 5.74 -27.23
C THR A 131 -6.12 5.18 -26.77
N PRO A 132 -5.50 5.75 -25.74
CA PRO A 132 -4.31 5.16 -25.14
C PRO A 132 -4.52 3.68 -24.80
N SER A 133 -3.57 2.86 -25.15
CA SER A 133 -3.56 1.41 -24.95
C SER A 133 -2.14 0.90 -24.73
N MET A 134 -1.98 -0.29 -24.21
CA MET A 134 -0.66 -0.92 -24.07
C MET A 134 0.11 -1.09 -25.39
N LYS A 135 -0.56 -0.97 -26.52
CA LYS A 135 0.05 -1.11 -27.85
C LYS A 135 0.61 0.20 -28.40
N ASN A 136 0.15 1.35 -27.90
CA ASN A 136 0.47 2.65 -28.48
C ASN A 136 1.01 3.69 -27.49
N ILE A 137 1.10 3.37 -26.19
CA ILE A 137 1.83 4.21 -25.24
C ILE A 137 3.33 3.89 -25.29
N PHE A 138 4.16 4.92 -25.23
CA PHE A 138 5.60 4.80 -25.28
C PHE A 138 6.29 5.90 -24.46
N LEU A 139 7.53 5.63 -24.05
CA LEU A 139 8.39 6.61 -23.39
C LEU A 139 9.39 7.20 -24.37
N ASP A 140 9.73 8.45 -24.10
CA ASP A 140 10.81 9.20 -24.73
C ASP A 140 11.74 9.72 -23.63
N CYS A 141 13.01 9.37 -23.70
CA CYS A 141 14.06 9.84 -22.78
C CYS A 141 15.02 10.86 -23.43
N GLY A 142 14.63 11.42 -24.59
CA GLY A 142 15.31 12.53 -25.24
C GLY A 142 16.58 12.16 -26.00
N VAL A 143 16.66 10.91 -26.53
CA VAL A 143 17.75 10.43 -27.37
C VAL A 143 17.21 9.72 -28.61
N ASP A 144 17.96 9.77 -29.74
CA ASP A 144 17.47 9.47 -31.08
C ASP A 144 17.87 8.07 -31.60
N SER A 145 18.34 7.18 -30.71
CA SER A 145 18.67 5.81 -31.12
C SER A 145 18.63 4.83 -29.98
N LYS A 146 18.44 3.55 -30.32
CA LYS A 146 18.50 2.45 -29.35
C LYS A 146 19.82 2.41 -28.59
N GLU A 147 20.93 2.58 -29.30
CA GLU A 147 22.28 2.56 -28.70
C GLU A 147 22.46 3.70 -27.71
N ALA A 148 21.89 4.88 -27.99
CA ALA A 148 21.92 6.01 -27.08
C ALA A 148 21.06 5.75 -25.82
N VAL A 149 19.88 5.11 -25.92
CA VAL A 149 19.06 4.67 -24.79
C VAL A 149 19.85 3.68 -23.94
N GLU A 150 20.44 2.66 -24.55
CA GLU A 150 21.24 1.64 -23.85
C GLU A 150 22.49 2.24 -23.18
N ALA A 151 23.11 3.26 -23.78
CA ALA A 151 24.23 3.99 -23.20
C ALA A 151 23.86 4.72 -21.88
N LEU A 152 22.60 5.13 -21.70
CA LEU A 152 22.08 5.65 -20.44
C LEU A 152 21.93 4.57 -19.35
N GLY A 153 22.05 3.29 -19.71
CA GLY A 153 21.86 2.15 -18.82
C GLY A 153 20.43 1.59 -18.85
N VAL A 154 19.58 2.09 -19.74
CA VAL A 154 18.22 1.58 -19.91
C VAL A 154 18.26 0.28 -20.73
N HIS A 155 17.58 -0.74 -20.25
CA HIS A 155 17.45 -2.04 -20.92
C HIS A 155 16.06 -2.63 -20.65
N VAL A 156 15.67 -3.65 -21.41
CA VAL A 156 14.45 -4.40 -21.17
C VAL A 156 14.49 -4.99 -19.74
N GLY A 157 13.42 -4.75 -18.96
CA GLY A 157 13.33 -5.12 -17.55
C GLY A 157 13.69 -4.00 -16.57
N CYS A 158 14.14 -2.82 -17.00
CA CYS A 158 14.19 -1.66 -16.11
C CYS A 158 12.77 -1.28 -15.65
N VAL A 159 12.59 -1.02 -14.37
CA VAL A 159 11.30 -0.55 -13.83
C VAL A 159 11.14 0.95 -14.05
N VAL A 160 9.88 1.37 -14.22
CA VAL A 160 9.50 2.75 -14.49
C VAL A 160 8.41 3.18 -13.52
N THR A 161 8.61 4.29 -12.84
CA THR A 161 7.62 4.88 -11.93
C THR A 161 7.24 6.29 -12.37
N PHE A 162 6.03 6.71 -12.04
CA PHE A 162 5.67 8.12 -12.19
C PHE A 162 6.54 9.01 -11.29
N GLN A 163 6.74 10.26 -11.69
CA GLN A 163 7.62 11.21 -11.00
C GLN A 163 6.91 12.00 -9.90
N ASP A 164 5.58 11.95 -9.83
CA ASP A 164 4.79 12.76 -8.91
C ASP A 164 5.19 12.54 -7.44
N GLU A 165 5.27 13.65 -6.70
CA GLU A 165 5.70 13.70 -5.32
C GLU A 165 4.51 13.86 -4.37
N PHE A 166 4.70 13.42 -3.13
CA PHE A 166 3.74 13.60 -2.05
C PHE A 166 3.53 15.08 -1.72
N MET A 167 2.28 15.47 -1.48
CA MET A 167 1.93 16.79 -1.00
C MET A 167 0.81 16.75 0.05
N ILE A 168 0.72 17.79 0.85
CA ILE A 168 -0.41 18.02 1.76
C ILE A 168 -1.30 19.11 1.16
N MET A 169 -2.50 18.71 0.72
CA MET A 169 -3.46 19.64 0.10
C MET A 169 -4.42 20.18 1.16
N GLN A 170 -4.61 21.52 1.19
CA GLN A 170 -5.51 22.24 2.08
C GLN A 170 -5.39 21.85 3.58
N GLY A 171 -4.20 21.39 3.98
CA GLY A 171 -3.86 21.06 5.35
C GLY A 171 -4.38 19.73 5.89
N ASN A 172 -5.36 19.09 5.24
CA ASN A 172 -6.01 17.87 5.75
C ASN A 172 -6.13 16.72 4.75
N LYS A 173 -5.50 16.81 3.58
CA LYS A 173 -5.46 15.74 2.60
C LYS A 173 -4.01 15.39 2.29
N TYR A 174 -3.69 14.12 2.36
CA TYR A 174 -2.49 13.56 1.78
C TYR A 174 -2.76 13.23 0.32
N VAL A 175 -1.89 13.68 -0.57
CA VAL A 175 -1.99 13.45 -2.01
C VAL A 175 -0.66 13.00 -2.55
N GLY A 176 -0.67 11.98 -3.39
CA GLY A 176 0.53 11.45 -4.03
C GLY A 176 0.25 10.12 -4.72
N ARG A 177 1.24 9.63 -5.45
CA ARG A 177 1.23 8.25 -5.90
C ARG A 177 1.50 7.31 -4.72
N ALA A 178 1.11 6.05 -4.85
CA ALA A 178 1.48 4.98 -3.92
C ALA A 178 1.01 5.21 -2.46
N LEU A 179 -0.07 5.97 -2.24
CA LEU A 179 -0.80 5.89 -0.98
C LEU A 179 -1.39 4.49 -0.82
N ASP A 180 -1.77 3.86 -1.92
CA ASP A 180 -2.02 2.43 -2.06
C ASP A 180 -0.68 1.66 -2.13
N ASN A 181 -0.32 0.83 -1.12
CA ASN A 181 -0.82 0.88 0.28
C ASN A 181 0.34 1.27 1.23
N ARG A 182 1.24 2.11 0.75
CA ARG A 182 2.35 2.59 1.55
C ARG A 182 1.88 3.50 2.70
N ILE A 183 0.67 4.06 2.60
CA ILE A 183 0.02 4.72 3.73
C ILE A 183 -0.33 3.71 4.83
N GLY A 184 -0.68 2.48 4.49
CA GLY A 184 -0.86 1.38 5.43
C GLY A 184 0.45 1.04 6.14
N GLY A 185 1.56 0.91 5.38
CA GLY A 185 2.90 0.75 5.94
C GLY A 185 3.28 1.86 6.93
N PHE A 186 2.91 3.12 6.63
CA PHE A 186 3.03 4.23 7.56
C PHE A 186 2.15 4.04 8.80
N MET A 187 0.89 3.64 8.63
CA MET A 187 -0.04 3.47 9.75
C MET A 187 0.43 2.42 10.76
N ILE A 188 0.89 1.25 10.31
CA ILE A 188 1.39 0.19 11.19
C ILE A 188 2.71 0.58 11.89
N ALA A 189 3.55 1.38 11.23
CA ALA A 189 4.75 1.94 11.85
C ALA A 189 4.40 2.95 12.96
N GLU A 190 3.39 3.79 12.76
CA GLU A 190 2.91 4.73 13.77
C GLU A 190 2.24 4.02 14.96
N VAL A 191 1.49 2.95 14.73
CA VAL A 191 0.97 2.08 15.79
C VAL A 191 2.11 1.56 16.65
N THR A 192 3.17 1.06 16.02
CA THR A 192 4.36 0.53 16.68
C THR A 192 5.06 1.61 17.51
N ARG A 193 5.22 2.82 16.96
CA ARG A 193 5.75 3.97 17.71
C ARG A 193 4.91 4.29 18.95
N LEU A 194 3.57 4.30 18.82
CA LEU A 194 2.66 4.57 19.94
C LEU A 194 2.76 3.52 21.05
N LEU A 195 2.83 2.25 20.70
CA LEU A 195 3.03 1.16 21.67
C LEU A 195 4.32 1.37 22.47
N HIS A 196 5.40 1.71 21.79
CA HIS A 196 6.69 1.97 22.44
C HIS A 196 6.66 3.24 23.33
N GLU A 197 6.17 4.38 22.80
CA GLU A 197 6.13 5.66 23.52
C GLU A 197 5.24 5.58 24.77
N ASN A 198 4.14 4.82 24.69
CA ASN A 198 3.23 4.57 25.82
C ASN A 198 3.69 3.42 26.73
N LYS A 199 4.85 2.81 26.45
CA LYS A 199 5.45 1.70 27.23
C LYS A 199 4.50 0.52 27.41
N VAL A 200 3.72 0.22 26.38
CA VAL A 200 2.77 -0.90 26.38
C VAL A 200 3.51 -2.23 26.44
N LYS A 201 3.07 -3.13 27.31
CA LYS A 201 3.56 -4.51 27.40
C LYS A 201 2.50 -5.43 26.80
N LEU A 202 2.77 -5.92 25.59
CA LEU A 202 1.86 -6.85 24.91
C LEU A 202 2.06 -8.28 25.47
N PRO A 203 0.97 -9.02 25.76
CA PRO A 203 1.06 -10.40 26.27
C PRO A 203 1.34 -11.44 25.15
N TYR A 204 1.65 -11.00 23.94
CA TYR A 204 1.88 -11.82 22.76
C TYR A 204 3.04 -11.23 21.92
N SER A 205 3.51 -12.01 20.96
CA SER A 205 4.50 -11.55 19.97
C SER A 205 3.78 -10.80 18.84
N LEU A 206 4.05 -9.49 18.70
CA LEU A 206 3.52 -8.69 17.61
C LEU A 206 4.52 -8.65 16.45
N HIS A 207 4.08 -9.10 15.29
CA HIS A 207 4.80 -8.99 14.03
C HIS A 207 4.20 -7.86 13.19
N VAL A 208 5.01 -6.83 12.96
CA VAL A 208 4.65 -5.67 12.13
C VAL A 208 5.21 -5.95 10.73
N VAL A 209 4.35 -6.25 9.79
CA VAL A 209 4.71 -6.76 8.47
C VAL A 209 4.46 -5.70 7.40
N ASN A 210 5.50 -5.38 6.63
CA ASN A 210 5.39 -4.56 5.42
C ASN A 210 5.66 -5.49 4.23
N ALA A 211 4.59 -6.08 3.67
CA ALA A 211 4.67 -7.13 2.67
C ALA A 211 5.06 -6.59 1.29
N VAL A 212 5.65 -7.43 0.45
CA VAL A 212 5.99 -7.09 -0.95
C VAL A 212 5.03 -7.75 -1.93
N GLN A 213 4.93 -7.21 -3.15
CA GLN A 213 4.27 -7.84 -4.29
C GLN A 213 2.78 -8.17 -4.04
N GLU A 214 2.07 -7.30 -3.33
CA GLU A 214 0.61 -7.38 -3.20
C GLU A 214 -0.04 -7.20 -4.57
N GLU A 215 0.37 -6.17 -5.31
CA GLU A 215 -0.17 -5.67 -6.57
C GLU A 215 -0.16 -6.68 -7.75
N ILE A 216 0.56 -7.79 -7.57
CA ILE A 216 0.63 -8.89 -8.54
C ILE A 216 0.07 -10.21 -7.98
N GLY A 217 -0.69 -10.15 -6.89
CA GLY A 217 -1.44 -11.26 -6.32
C GLY A 217 -0.97 -11.73 -4.96
N LEU A 218 -0.79 -10.81 -4.00
CA LEU A 218 -0.64 -11.06 -2.54
C LEU A 218 0.59 -11.92 -2.18
N ARG A 219 1.68 -11.83 -2.95
CA ARG A 219 2.79 -12.82 -2.87
C ARG A 219 3.56 -12.74 -1.57
N GLY A 220 3.88 -11.53 -1.09
CA GLY A 220 4.59 -11.34 0.16
C GLY A 220 3.79 -11.82 1.36
N ALA A 221 2.50 -11.49 1.41
CA ALA A 221 1.60 -11.94 2.46
C ALA A 221 1.46 -13.47 2.49
N GLN A 222 1.33 -14.12 1.32
CA GLN A 222 1.29 -15.59 1.23
C GLN A 222 2.55 -16.25 1.83
N MET A 223 3.74 -15.72 1.50
CA MET A 223 5.00 -16.26 2.00
C MET A 223 5.18 -16.01 3.51
N ILE A 224 4.87 -14.79 3.96
CA ILE A 224 5.11 -14.41 5.35
C ILE A 224 4.10 -15.04 6.30
N ALA A 225 2.85 -15.22 5.88
CA ALA A 225 1.83 -15.94 6.66
C ALA A 225 2.25 -17.38 6.96
N GLN A 226 2.81 -18.08 5.97
CA GLN A 226 3.33 -19.44 6.14
C GLN A 226 4.53 -19.47 7.08
N ARG A 227 5.42 -18.46 7.02
CA ARG A 227 6.61 -18.39 7.86
C ARG A 227 6.29 -18.06 9.31
N ILE A 228 5.43 -17.06 9.56
CA ILE A 228 5.08 -16.61 10.92
C ILE A 228 4.12 -17.60 11.57
N GLN A 229 3.16 -18.13 10.83
CA GLN A 229 2.03 -18.94 11.34
C GLN A 229 1.29 -18.19 12.47
N PRO A 230 0.70 -17.02 12.17
CA PRO A 230 0.08 -16.20 13.19
C PRO A 230 -1.23 -16.79 13.69
N HIS A 231 -1.61 -16.45 14.92
CA HIS A 231 -2.89 -16.80 15.54
C HIS A 231 -3.99 -15.77 15.27
N LEU A 232 -3.58 -14.56 14.86
CA LEU A 232 -4.44 -13.45 14.48
C LEU A 232 -3.72 -12.56 13.47
N ALA A 233 -4.40 -12.12 12.42
CA ALA A 233 -3.90 -11.10 11.50
C ALA A 233 -4.89 -9.93 11.38
N ILE A 234 -4.39 -8.72 11.51
CA ILE A 234 -5.11 -7.47 11.24
C ILE A 234 -4.40 -6.81 10.06
N VAL A 235 -5.04 -6.84 8.91
CA VAL A 235 -4.52 -6.26 7.68
C VAL A 235 -5.11 -4.86 7.53
N THR A 236 -4.30 -3.91 7.12
CA THR A 236 -4.77 -2.59 6.71
C THR A 236 -4.44 -2.35 5.25
N ASP A 237 -5.43 -1.87 4.54
CA ASP A 237 -5.32 -1.55 3.12
C ASP A 237 -6.17 -0.34 2.78
N VAL A 238 -6.19 0.08 1.55
CA VAL A 238 -7.08 1.14 1.06
C VAL A 238 -8.37 0.57 0.49
N CYS A 239 -9.38 1.40 0.36
CA CYS A 239 -10.61 1.08 -0.36
C CYS A 239 -11.13 2.31 -1.10
N HIS A 240 -12.00 2.11 -2.09
CA HIS A 240 -12.51 3.21 -2.90
C HIS A 240 -13.39 4.18 -2.08
N ASP A 241 -13.05 5.47 -2.12
CA ASP A 241 -14.00 6.55 -1.76
C ASP A 241 -15.08 6.64 -2.85
N THR A 242 -16.32 6.44 -2.47
CA THR A 242 -17.47 6.53 -3.38
C THR A 242 -18.18 7.89 -3.35
N GLY A 243 -17.59 8.86 -2.64
CA GLY A 243 -18.05 10.26 -2.62
C GLY A 243 -17.54 11.10 -3.79
N SER A 244 -16.70 10.53 -4.67
CA SER A 244 -16.19 11.21 -5.86
C SER A 244 -17.22 11.21 -7.01
N PRO A 245 -17.19 12.21 -7.93
CA PRO A 245 -17.99 12.15 -9.16
C PRO A 245 -17.72 10.85 -9.94
N MET A 246 -18.72 10.38 -10.68
CA MET A 246 -18.68 9.16 -11.51
C MET A 246 -18.67 7.83 -10.74
N MET A 247 -18.70 7.84 -9.41
CA MET A 247 -18.81 6.62 -8.61
C MET A 247 -20.28 6.23 -8.39
N ASN A 248 -20.60 4.95 -8.60
CA ASN A 248 -21.94 4.41 -8.42
C ASN A 248 -22.06 3.71 -7.06
N LYS A 249 -22.66 4.37 -6.08
CA LYS A 249 -22.82 3.84 -4.71
C LYS A 249 -23.66 2.56 -4.63
N ILE A 250 -24.63 2.37 -5.53
CA ILE A 250 -25.45 1.15 -5.55
C ILE A 250 -24.59 -0.07 -5.89
N GLN A 251 -23.60 0.11 -6.75
CA GLN A 251 -22.71 -0.98 -7.18
C GLN A 251 -21.48 -1.15 -6.29
N GLN A 252 -20.97 -0.05 -5.74
CA GLN A 252 -19.65 -0.03 -5.06
C GLN A 252 -19.74 0.18 -3.54
N GLY A 253 -20.93 0.38 -3.00
CA GLY A 253 -21.13 0.71 -1.59
C GLY A 253 -21.05 2.21 -1.32
N ASP A 254 -21.27 2.60 -0.07
CA ASP A 254 -21.24 4.02 0.36
C ASP A 254 -20.14 4.22 1.40
N THR A 255 -18.92 4.45 0.91
CA THR A 255 -17.74 4.73 1.70
C THR A 255 -17.19 6.11 1.35
N VAL A 256 -16.95 6.95 2.34
CA VAL A 256 -16.62 8.36 2.14
C VAL A 256 -15.41 8.76 2.96
N SER A 257 -14.43 9.37 2.30
CA SER A 257 -13.23 9.95 2.93
C SER A 257 -13.61 11.05 3.93
N GLY A 258 -13.05 11.02 5.12
CA GLY A 258 -13.37 11.90 6.25
C GLY A 258 -14.44 11.35 7.20
N LYS A 259 -14.86 10.09 7.00
CA LYS A 259 -15.89 9.42 7.84
C LYS A 259 -15.33 8.27 8.69
N GLY A 260 -14.02 8.12 8.73
CA GLY A 260 -13.31 7.07 9.46
C GLY A 260 -13.00 5.83 8.63
N PRO A 261 -12.25 4.87 9.20
CA PRO A 261 -11.91 3.60 8.57
C PRO A 261 -13.14 2.81 8.14
N VAL A 262 -12.96 1.95 7.15
CA VAL A 262 -13.99 1.05 6.64
C VAL A 262 -13.72 -0.36 7.16
N LEU A 263 -14.70 -0.95 7.81
CA LEU A 263 -14.68 -2.32 8.32
C LEU A 263 -15.47 -3.21 7.37
N THR A 264 -14.77 -4.14 6.74
CA THR A 264 -15.33 -4.95 5.63
C THR A 264 -15.82 -6.29 6.14
N TYR A 265 -17.06 -6.66 5.77
CA TYR A 265 -17.59 -8.01 5.89
C TYR A 265 -17.29 -8.79 4.61
N GLY A 266 -16.77 -10.01 4.75
CA GLY A 266 -16.47 -10.85 3.60
C GLY A 266 -15.98 -12.25 4.02
N PRO A 267 -15.89 -13.20 3.09
CA PRO A 267 -15.52 -14.58 3.42
C PRO A 267 -14.14 -14.73 4.09
N ALA A 268 -13.17 -13.89 3.72
CA ALA A 268 -11.84 -13.89 4.32
C ALA A 268 -11.78 -13.18 5.68
N VAL A 269 -12.83 -12.44 6.05
CA VAL A 269 -12.89 -11.72 7.32
C VAL A 269 -13.59 -12.57 8.36
N GLN A 270 -12.88 -12.91 9.42
CA GLN A 270 -13.41 -13.70 10.53
C GLN A 270 -14.30 -12.83 11.41
N ASN A 271 -15.60 -13.16 11.52
CA ASN A 271 -16.59 -12.29 12.15
C ASN A 271 -16.32 -12.01 13.63
N ASN A 272 -15.75 -12.95 14.40
CA ASN A 272 -15.44 -12.71 15.81
C ASN A 272 -14.28 -11.70 15.96
N VAL A 273 -13.32 -11.70 15.01
CA VAL A 273 -12.27 -10.68 14.97
C VAL A 273 -12.87 -9.33 14.57
N LEU A 274 -13.72 -9.29 13.56
CA LEU A 274 -14.38 -8.07 13.12
C LEU A 274 -15.25 -7.45 14.23
N ASN A 275 -16.02 -8.28 14.93
CA ASN A 275 -16.84 -7.82 16.06
C ASN A 275 -15.98 -7.22 17.18
N MET A 276 -14.85 -7.84 17.53
CA MET A 276 -13.90 -7.27 18.49
C MET A 276 -13.39 -5.90 18.04
N ILE A 277 -13.07 -5.74 16.76
CA ILE A 277 -12.60 -4.44 16.20
C ILE A 277 -13.73 -3.39 16.30
N ILE A 278 -14.97 -3.76 15.99
CA ILE A 278 -16.13 -2.88 16.08
C ILE A 278 -16.36 -2.44 17.53
N GLU A 279 -16.33 -3.36 18.48
CA GLU A 279 -16.47 -3.06 19.91
C GLU A 279 -15.37 -2.09 20.39
N ASN A 280 -14.13 -2.28 19.94
CA ASN A 280 -13.03 -1.36 20.24
C ASN A 280 -13.26 0.03 19.63
N ALA A 281 -13.75 0.11 18.39
CA ALA A 281 -14.10 1.38 17.76
C ALA A 281 -15.19 2.13 18.54
N GLU A 282 -16.25 1.43 18.95
CA GLU A 282 -17.37 1.99 19.71
C GLU A 282 -16.91 2.46 21.11
N ASN A 283 -16.18 1.63 21.85
CA ASN A 283 -15.64 1.96 23.17
C ASN A 283 -14.68 3.17 23.13
N ALA A 284 -13.81 3.24 22.11
CA ALA A 284 -12.89 4.34 21.92
C ALA A 284 -13.50 5.57 21.21
N LYS A 285 -14.80 5.48 20.84
CA LYS A 285 -15.53 6.53 20.07
C LYS A 285 -14.80 6.92 18.78
N ILE A 286 -14.31 5.93 18.06
CA ILE A 286 -13.67 6.10 16.75
C ILE A 286 -14.78 5.97 15.70
N PRO A 287 -14.99 6.97 14.81
CA PRO A 287 -15.95 6.82 13.73
C PRO A 287 -15.48 5.73 12.76
N TYR A 288 -16.40 4.95 12.23
CA TYR A 288 -16.11 3.92 11.23
C TYR A 288 -17.28 3.73 10.28
N GLN A 289 -17.00 3.12 9.15
CA GLN A 289 -17.96 2.79 8.11
C GLN A 289 -17.98 1.27 7.90
N ARG A 290 -19.00 0.75 7.23
CA ARG A 290 -19.14 -0.67 6.91
C ARG A 290 -19.20 -0.89 5.42
N ALA A 291 -18.50 -1.92 4.95
CA ALA A 291 -18.56 -2.42 3.57
C ALA A 291 -18.78 -3.94 3.56
N ALA A 292 -19.14 -4.48 2.41
CA ALA A 292 -19.25 -5.93 2.24
C ALA A 292 -18.73 -6.35 0.86
N VAL A 293 -18.05 -7.51 0.84
CA VAL A 293 -17.56 -8.15 -0.37
C VAL A 293 -18.01 -9.59 -0.42
N SER A 294 -18.29 -10.10 -1.63
CA SER A 294 -18.92 -11.42 -1.77
C SER A 294 -17.96 -12.59 -2.00
N ARG A 295 -16.71 -12.31 -2.37
CA ARG A 295 -15.72 -13.35 -2.73
C ARG A 295 -14.38 -13.13 -2.08
N SER A 296 -13.69 -12.07 -2.46
CA SER A 296 -12.37 -11.70 -1.95
C SER A 296 -12.39 -10.26 -1.49
N THR A 297 -11.50 -9.92 -0.58
CA THR A 297 -11.27 -8.54 -0.18
C THR A 297 -10.47 -7.78 -1.25
N GLY A 298 -9.70 -8.51 -2.07
CA GLY A 298 -8.73 -7.94 -3.02
C GLY A 298 -7.52 -7.35 -2.31
N THR A 299 -7.20 -7.82 -1.09
CA THR A 299 -6.10 -7.34 -0.24
C THR A 299 -5.36 -8.54 0.37
N ASP A 300 -4.24 -8.28 1.00
CA ASP A 300 -3.43 -9.29 1.71
C ASP A 300 -4.21 -10.04 2.82
N THR A 301 -5.38 -9.56 3.24
CA THR A 301 -6.29 -10.29 4.14
C THR A 301 -6.63 -11.68 3.61
N ASP A 302 -6.86 -11.81 2.30
CA ASP A 302 -7.19 -13.10 1.68
C ASP A 302 -6.03 -14.09 1.80
N ALA A 303 -4.79 -13.61 1.69
CA ALA A 303 -3.60 -14.44 1.80
C ALA A 303 -3.39 -14.95 3.24
N PHE A 304 -3.61 -14.12 4.24
CA PHE A 304 -3.55 -14.55 5.65
C PHE A 304 -4.69 -15.50 5.99
N ALA A 305 -5.92 -15.13 5.66
CA ALA A 305 -7.13 -15.91 6.01
C ALA A 305 -7.08 -17.35 5.50
N TYR A 306 -6.56 -17.54 4.29
CA TYR A 306 -6.52 -18.87 3.64
C TYR A 306 -5.16 -19.57 3.73
N SER A 307 -4.28 -19.12 4.65
CA SER A 307 -3.00 -19.78 4.93
C SER A 307 -3.11 -20.75 6.12
N ASN A 308 -2.19 -21.71 6.18
CA ASN A 308 -2.09 -22.71 7.25
C ASN A 308 -3.45 -23.42 7.49
N ASP A 309 -3.94 -23.44 8.73
CA ASP A 309 -5.26 -24.00 9.11
C ASP A 309 -6.39 -22.95 9.04
N GLY A 310 -6.15 -21.82 8.37
CA GLY A 310 -7.02 -20.65 8.37
C GLY A 310 -6.66 -19.70 9.53
N VAL A 311 -6.04 -18.59 9.20
CA VAL A 311 -5.68 -17.55 10.17
C VAL A 311 -6.88 -16.63 10.39
N PRO A 312 -7.40 -16.50 11.63
CA PRO A 312 -8.41 -15.49 11.93
C PRO A 312 -7.92 -14.10 11.52
N SER A 313 -8.56 -13.52 10.52
CA SER A 313 -8.10 -12.27 9.89
C SER A 313 -9.20 -11.24 9.80
N ALA A 314 -8.86 -9.96 9.86
CA ALA A 314 -9.76 -8.86 9.58
C ALA A 314 -9.06 -7.74 8.82
N LEU A 315 -9.85 -6.95 8.11
CA LEU A 315 -9.42 -5.83 7.28
C LEU A 315 -9.93 -4.51 7.85
N ILE A 316 -9.01 -3.56 8.04
CA ILE A 316 -9.30 -2.16 8.38
C ILE A 316 -8.86 -1.32 7.19
N SER A 317 -9.81 -0.84 6.38
CA SER A 317 -9.47 -0.09 5.16
C SER A 317 -9.52 1.41 5.35
N LEU A 318 -8.63 2.11 4.64
CA LEU A 318 -8.60 3.57 4.53
C LEU A 318 -9.33 4.01 3.26
N PRO A 319 -10.38 4.84 3.33
CA PRO A 319 -11.01 5.40 2.12
C PRO A 319 -10.03 6.24 1.31
N LEU A 320 -9.82 5.87 0.04
CA LEU A 320 -8.89 6.49 -0.89
C LEU A 320 -9.61 6.94 -2.16
N ARG A 321 -9.36 8.17 -2.60
CA ARG A 321 -9.79 8.66 -3.91
C ARG A 321 -8.73 8.38 -4.95
N TYR A 322 -9.17 8.14 -6.19
CA TYR A 322 -8.28 8.08 -7.35
C TYR A 322 -7.21 6.99 -7.24
N MET A 323 -7.54 5.87 -6.61
CA MET A 323 -6.66 4.71 -6.47
C MET A 323 -6.02 4.33 -7.81
N HIS A 324 -4.75 3.89 -7.79
CA HIS A 324 -3.95 3.54 -8.96
C HIS A 324 -3.68 4.71 -9.91
N THR A 325 -3.68 5.94 -9.38
CA THR A 325 -3.28 7.14 -10.13
C THR A 325 -2.11 7.87 -9.44
N THR A 326 -1.62 8.92 -10.07
CA THR A 326 -0.55 9.76 -9.48
C THR A 326 -1.06 10.76 -8.45
N VAL A 327 -2.37 10.86 -8.28
CA VAL A 327 -3.06 11.84 -7.42
C VAL A 327 -4.00 11.17 -6.42
N GLU A 328 -3.64 10.01 -5.96
CA GLU A 328 -4.36 9.34 -4.87
C GLU A 328 -4.51 10.28 -3.68
N MET A 329 -5.66 10.22 -3.01
CA MET A 329 -5.96 11.20 -1.97
C MET A 329 -6.63 10.55 -0.75
N ALA A 330 -6.04 10.74 0.43
CA ALA A 330 -6.54 10.27 1.72
C ALA A 330 -6.81 11.44 2.69
N HIS A 331 -7.78 11.27 3.59
CA HIS A 331 -8.05 12.23 4.66
C HIS A 331 -7.16 11.94 5.87
N LYS A 332 -6.49 12.95 6.41
CA LYS A 332 -5.60 12.82 7.59
C LYS A 332 -6.32 12.23 8.80
N ASP A 333 -7.55 12.65 9.06
CA ASP A 333 -8.30 12.16 10.22
C ASP A 333 -8.67 10.68 10.06
N ASP A 334 -8.89 10.20 8.84
CA ASP A 334 -9.12 8.76 8.60
C ASP A 334 -7.85 7.97 8.87
N VAL A 335 -6.69 8.47 8.43
CA VAL A 335 -5.38 7.86 8.74
C VAL A 335 -5.15 7.80 10.25
N GLU A 336 -5.39 8.89 10.99
CA GLU A 336 -5.30 8.91 12.46
C GLU A 336 -6.29 7.93 13.11
N ASN A 337 -7.52 7.83 12.59
CA ASN A 337 -8.54 6.92 13.09
C ASN A 337 -8.20 5.45 12.81
N CYS A 338 -7.60 5.12 11.65
CA CYS A 338 -7.07 3.77 11.38
C CYS A 338 -5.96 3.41 12.38
N ILE A 339 -4.98 4.30 12.58
CA ILE A 339 -3.90 4.11 13.55
C ILE A 339 -4.47 3.86 14.96
N ARG A 340 -5.42 4.70 15.39
CA ARG A 340 -6.09 4.54 16.69
C ARG A 340 -6.82 3.21 16.80
N LEU A 341 -7.58 2.84 15.80
CA LEU A 341 -8.36 1.61 15.84
C LEU A 341 -7.48 0.38 15.91
N ILE A 342 -6.40 0.32 15.12
CA ILE A 342 -5.42 -0.77 15.22
C ILE A 342 -4.78 -0.79 16.60
N TYR A 343 -4.35 0.37 17.11
CA TYR A 343 -3.74 0.50 18.46
C TYR A 343 -4.68 0.01 19.55
N GLU A 344 -5.93 0.51 19.61
CA GLU A 344 -6.93 0.10 20.62
C GLU A 344 -7.25 -1.39 20.50
N THR A 345 -7.32 -1.92 19.30
CA THR A 345 -7.53 -3.36 19.09
C THR A 345 -6.39 -4.18 19.67
N LEU A 346 -5.14 -3.81 19.41
CA LEU A 346 -3.97 -4.50 19.94
C LEU A 346 -3.92 -4.48 21.48
N LEU A 347 -4.38 -3.42 22.13
CA LEU A 347 -4.44 -3.35 23.60
C LEU A 347 -5.44 -4.35 24.21
N ASN A 348 -6.44 -4.76 23.44
CA ASN A 348 -7.51 -5.64 23.92
C ASN A 348 -7.33 -7.12 23.51
N VAL A 349 -6.38 -7.45 22.65
CA VAL A 349 -6.04 -8.85 22.33
C VAL A 349 -5.35 -9.52 23.50
N GLN A 350 -5.82 -10.74 23.86
CA GLN A 350 -5.26 -11.55 24.93
C GLN A 350 -4.40 -12.69 24.35
N SER A 351 -3.36 -13.09 25.09
CA SER A 351 -2.61 -14.30 24.74
C SER A 351 -3.49 -15.54 24.85
N GLY A 352 -3.47 -16.40 23.84
CA GLY A 352 -4.30 -17.60 23.77
C GLY A 352 -5.76 -17.36 23.38
N GLN A 353 -6.11 -16.13 22.99
CA GLN A 353 -7.48 -15.82 22.56
C GLN A 353 -7.86 -16.61 21.30
N GLY A 354 -8.95 -17.36 21.37
CA GLY A 354 -9.52 -18.09 20.23
C GLY A 354 -10.59 -17.28 19.50
N PHE A 355 -10.71 -17.50 18.21
CA PHE A 355 -11.74 -16.87 17.36
C PHE A 355 -12.64 -17.86 16.66
N LYS A 356 -12.66 -19.15 17.10
CA LYS A 356 -13.55 -20.15 16.55
C LYS A 356 -15.01 -19.78 16.77
N TYR A 357 -15.87 -20.20 15.84
CA TYR A 357 -17.31 -19.93 15.92
C TYR A 357 -18.01 -20.79 16.97
N PHE A 358 -17.47 -21.97 17.25
CA PHE A 358 -17.99 -22.95 18.20
C PHE A 358 -16.88 -23.91 18.68
#